data_84364a044101404cbe6c9bd7624729d7
#
_entry.id   84364a044101404cbe6c9bd7624729d7
#
_cell.length_a   1.000
_cell.length_b   1.000
_cell.length_c   1.000
_cell.angle_alpha   90.00
_cell.angle_beta   90.00
_cell.angle_gamma   90.00
#
_symmetry.space_group_name_H-M   'P 1'
#
loop_
_entity.id
_entity.type
_entity.pdbx_description
1 polymer ?
#
loop_
_entity_poly.entity_id
_entity_poly.type
_entity_poly.pdbx_seq_one_letter_code
_entity_poly.pdbx_strand_id
1 'polypeptide(L)'
;HSNSGWIYGIYAQNTTTTTGYDRATININAGKTYIDVTSGEPGRANAIVAMSQGVINIESDLYVNTQGGQGNAIVTRGDSIITINSSGTHTVQRNGNVNFNYDGPTSGTKVDADVDITLSGADSYWNGNTLISWNGTPSDPSKLDVSEMTLTVKDGATWTPTAISNSDSQKYTALNK
;
A
#
# COMPACT_ATOMS: atom_id res chain seq x y z
N HIS A 1 13.22 2.82 15.72
CA HIS A 1 14.46 2.97 14.96
C HIS A 1 15.15 1.61 14.87
N SER A 2 15.23 1.02 13.70
CA SER A 2 16.05 -0.18 13.45
C SER A 2 17.08 0.17 12.37
N ASN A 3 18.32 -0.18 12.60
CA ASN A 3 19.39 0.04 11.63
C ASN A 3 19.46 -1.09 10.57
N SER A 4 18.74 -2.18 10.79
CA SER A 4 18.69 -3.31 9.86
C SER A 4 17.40 -4.09 10.08
N GLY A 5 16.42 -3.91 9.24
CA GLY A 5 15.15 -4.63 9.32
C GLY A 5 13.99 -3.86 8.70
N TRP A 6 12.92 -4.58 8.43
CA TRP A 6 11.66 -4.01 7.99
C TRP A 6 10.99 -3.30 9.15
N ILE A 7 10.52 -2.07 8.91
CA ILE A 7 9.77 -1.27 9.90
C ILE A 7 8.36 -1.09 9.35
N TYR A 8 7.37 -1.38 10.18
CA TYR A 8 5.96 -1.25 9.87
C TYR A 8 5.29 -0.28 10.84
N GLY A 9 4.45 0.63 10.33
CA GLY A 9 3.61 1.49 11.16
C GLY A 9 2.34 0.74 11.61
N ILE A 10 1.54 0.27 10.64
CA ILE A 10 0.34 -0.55 10.86
C ILE A 10 0.50 -1.82 10.03
N TYR A 11 0.19 -2.96 10.64
CA TYR A 11 0.38 -4.26 10.00
C TYR A 11 -0.78 -5.21 10.28
N ALA A 12 -1.43 -5.70 9.23
CA ALA A 12 -2.46 -6.72 9.30
C ALA A 12 -2.06 -7.92 8.44
N GLN A 13 -2.03 -9.10 9.04
CA GLN A 13 -1.73 -10.36 8.34
C GLN A 13 -2.51 -11.51 8.97
N ASN A 14 -3.09 -12.35 8.12
CA ASN A 14 -3.51 -13.68 8.52
C ASN A 14 -2.50 -14.71 7.97
N THR A 15 -1.89 -15.49 8.84
CA THR A 15 -0.87 -16.50 8.47
C THR A 15 -1.46 -17.88 8.22
N THR A 16 -2.75 -18.07 8.46
CA THR A 16 -3.43 -19.35 8.21
C THR A 16 -3.73 -19.52 6.73
N THR A 17 -3.20 -20.58 6.15
CA THR A 17 -3.44 -20.96 4.74
C THR A 17 -4.74 -21.76 4.53
N THR A 18 -5.52 -21.99 5.58
CA THR A 18 -6.74 -22.79 5.53
C THR A 18 -7.91 -21.92 5.08
N THR A 19 -8.59 -22.35 4.05
CA THR A 19 -9.82 -21.71 3.54
C THR A 19 -10.89 -21.69 4.63
N GLY A 20 -11.48 -20.52 4.90
CA GLY A 20 -12.62 -20.36 5.81
C GLY A 20 -12.30 -19.67 7.14
N TYR A 21 -11.10 -19.13 7.32
CA TYR A 21 -10.79 -18.27 8.48
C TYR A 21 -11.11 -16.81 8.21
N ASP A 22 -11.49 -16.09 9.27
CA ASP A 22 -11.76 -14.67 9.24
C ASP A 22 -10.50 -13.89 8.84
N ARG A 23 -10.68 -12.80 8.09
CA ARG A 23 -9.60 -11.87 7.73
C ARG A 23 -9.05 -11.17 8.98
N ALA A 24 -7.73 -10.97 9.04
CA ALA A 24 -7.13 -10.12 10.07
C ALA A 24 -7.48 -8.65 9.77
N THR A 25 -8.40 -8.07 10.53
CA THR A 25 -8.95 -6.74 10.24
C THR A 25 -8.52 -5.70 11.26
N ILE A 26 -8.05 -4.56 10.77
CA ILE A 26 -7.78 -3.34 11.54
C ILE A 26 -8.71 -2.25 11.03
N ASN A 27 -9.54 -1.69 11.91
CA ASN A 27 -10.39 -0.55 11.63
C ASN A 27 -9.92 0.65 12.47
N ILE A 28 -9.63 1.77 11.80
CA ILE A 28 -9.24 3.02 12.44
C ILE A 28 -10.28 4.06 12.12
N ASN A 29 -11.10 4.42 13.13
CA ASN A 29 -12.10 5.47 13.08
C ASN A 29 -11.71 6.52 14.12
N ALA A 30 -10.79 7.40 13.78
CA ALA A 30 -10.23 8.40 14.67
C ALA A 30 -10.40 9.81 14.09
N GLY A 31 -10.30 10.83 14.91
CA GLY A 31 -10.27 12.21 14.41
C GLY A 31 -9.01 12.44 13.57
N LYS A 32 -7.86 11.97 14.06
CA LYS A 32 -6.56 12.08 13.35
C LYS A 32 -5.68 10.85 13.56
N THR A 33 -4.99 10.45 12.51
CA THR A 33 -4.01 9.35 12.52
C THR A 33 -2.69 9.83 11.92
N TYR A 34 -1.60 9.67 12.66
CA TYR A 34 -0.26 10.00 12.21
C TYR A 34 0.60 8.74 12.15
N ILE A 35 1.21 8.50 10.99
CA ILE A 35 2.11 7.38 10.76
C ILE A 35 3.39 7.94 10.16
N ASP A 36 4.45 8.00 10.95
CA ASP A 36 5.78 8.43 10.51
C ASP A 36 6.76 7.29 10.72
N VAL A 37 7.28 6.76 9.61
CA VAL A 37 8.14 5.58 9.62
C VAL A 37 9.47 5.92 8.96
N THR A 38 10.55 5.75 9.71
CA THR A 38 11.92 6.01 9.22
C THR A 38 12.76 4.75 9.32
N SER A 39 13.44 4.39 8.23
CA SER A 39 14.44 3.32 8.20
C SER A 39 15.79 3.85 7.77
N GLY A 40 16.87 3.31 8.36
CA GLY A 40 18.24 3.57 7.91
C GLY A 40 18.57 2.92 6.56
N GLU A 41 17.76 1.98 6.10
CA GLU A 41 17.94 1.28 4.82
C GLU A 41 16.84 1.66 3.82
N PRO A 42 17.22 1.88 2.54
CA PRO A 42 16.24 2.17 1.48
C PRO A 42 15.18 1.07 1.35
N GLY A 43 13.92 1.46 1.14
CA GLY A 43 12.80 0.55 0.87
C GLY A 43 12.28 -0.25 2.06
N ARG A 44 12.83 -0.08 3.26
CA ARG A 44 12.43 -0.84 4.45
C ARG A 44 11.46 -0.13 5.39
N ALA A 45 11.18 1.15 5.15
CA ALA A 45 10.12 1.87 5.85
C ALA A 45 8.79 1.64 5.16
N ASN A 46 7.85 0.95 5.82
CA ASN A 46 6.52 0.69 5.30
C ASN A 46 5.47 1.15 6.31
N ALA A 47 4.62 2.11 5.92
CA ALA A 47 3.70 2.69 6.89
C ALA A 47 2.46 1.83 7.12
N ILE A 48 1.75 1.44 6.08
CA ILE A 48 0.51 0.66 6.15
C ILE A 48 0.72 -0.62 5.36
N VAL A 49 0.58 -1.77 6.01
CA VAL A 49 0.91 -3.06 5.40
C VAL A 49 -0.21 -4.06 5.63
N ALA A 50 -0.80 -4.56 4.56
CA ALA A 50 -1.76 -5.65 4.59
C ALA A 50 -1.23 -6.84 3.79
N MET A 51 -1.17 -8.01 4.43
CA MET A 51 -0.63 -9.23 3.83
C MET A 51 -1.56 -10.42 4.09
N SER A 52 -1.61 -11.35 3.15
CA SER A 52 -2.23 -12.68 3.34
C SER A 52 -3.58 -12.59 4.04
N GLN A 53 -4.59 -12.06 3.37
CA GLN A 53 -5.94 -11.83 3.89
C GLN A 53 -6.04 -10.76 5.00
N GLY A 54 -5.05 -9.86 5.10
CA GLY A 54 -5.13 -8.69 5.95
C GLY A 54 -6.11 -7.65 5.38
N VAL A 55 -6.86 -7.00 6.24
CA VAL A 55 -7.76 -5.89 5.89
C VAL A 55 -7.45 -4.70 6.77
N ILE A 56 -7.28 -3.54 6.17
CA ILE A 56 -7.06 -2.29 6.90
C ILE A 56 -8.02 -1.23 6.36
N ASN A 57 -8.87 -0.70 7.23
CA ASN A 57 -9.79 0.39 6.92
C ASN A 57 -9.44 1.61 7.77
N ILE A 58 -9.23 2.76 7.13
CA ILE A 58 -8.89 4.01 7.81
C ILE A 58 -9.88 5.10 7.41
N GLU A 59 -10.70 5.51 8.36
CA GLU A 59 -11.63 6.64 8.28
C GLU A 59 -11.20 7.68 9.32
N SER A 60 -10.22 8.50 8.96
CA SER A 60 -9.66 9.56 9.80
C SER A 60 -8.90 10.56 8.95
N ASP A 61 -8.65 11.76 9.48
CA ASP A 61 -7.63 12.65 8.94
C ASP A 61 -6.29 11.91 9.04
N LEU A 62 -5.71 11.54 7.90
CA LEU A 62 -4.55 10.65 7.85
C LEU A 62 -3.32 11.40 7.37
N TYR A 63 -2.27 11.34 8.15
CA TYR A 63 -0.93 11.76 7.74
C TYR A 63 0.00 10.55 7.68
N VAL A 64 0.60 10.32 6.52
CA VAL A 64 1.59 9.24 6.33
C VAL A 64 2.86 9.80 5.76
N ASN A 65 3.96 9.55 6.43
CA ASN A 65 5.30 9.89 5.95
C ASN A 65 6.23 8.69 6.07
N THR A 66 6.96 8.39 5.00
CA THR A 66 7.99 7.36 5.01
C THR A 66 9.31 7.96 4.59
N GLN A 67 10.31 7.87 5.45
CA GLN A 67 11.66 8.37 5.22
C GLN A 67 12.65 7.22 5.10
N GLY A 68 13.72 7.44 4.35
CA GLY A 68 14.73 6.40 4.11
C GLY A 68 14.85 6.00 2.64
N GLY A 69 14.67 7.00 1.76
CA GLY A 69 15.05 6.94 0.34
C GLY A 69 14.03 6.28 -0.59
N GLN A 70 13.30 5.25 -0.21
CA GLN A 70 12.29 4.59 -1.04
C GLN A 70 11.22 3.93 -0.17
N GLY A 71 10.74 4.65 0.82
CA GLY A 71 9.71 4.15 1.72
C GLY A 71 8.38 3.93 1.01
N ASN A 72 7.66 2.89 1.40
CA ASN A 72 6.32 2.65 0.91
C ASN A 72 5.30 3.15 1.93
N ALA A 73 4.42 4.04 1.50
CA ALA A 73 3.29 4.46 2.33
C ALA A 73 2.30 3.30 2.52
N ILE A 74 2.14 2.49 1.48
CA ILE A 74 1.26 1.32 1.49
C ILE A 74 1.99 0.14 0.85
N VAL A 75 1.86 -1.03 1.47
CA VAL A 75 2.28 -2.32 0.90
C VAL A 75 1.14 -3.30 1.00
N THR A 76 0.82 -3.95 -0.10
CA THR A 76 -0.12 -5.07 -0.15
C THR A 76 0.57 -6.32 -0.63
N ARG A 77 0.13 -7.46 -0.11
CA ARG A 77 0.62 -8.77 -0.53
C ARG A 77 -0.40 -9.85 -0.22
N GLY A 78 -0.64 -10.73 -1.18
CA GLY A 78 -1.65 -11.73 -1.00
C GLY A 78 -3.07 -11.14 -1.07
N ASP A 79 -4.07 -11.94 -0.93
CA ASP A 79 -5.49 -11.56 -0.88
C ASP A 79 -5.73 -10.56 0.28
N SER A 80 -5.43 -9.27 0.06
CA SER A 80 -5.47 -8.22 1.08
C SER A 80 -6.24 -6.99 0.60
N ILE A 81 -6.82 -6.24 1.54
CA ILE A 81 -7.63 -5.06 1.24
C ILE A 81 -7.15 -3.90 2.09
N ILE A 82 -6.93 -2.75 1.47
CA ILE A 82 -6.68 -1.48 2.16
C ILE A 82 -7.65 -0.43 1.64
N THR A 83 -8.45 0.13 2.53
CA THR A 83 -9.40 1.19 2.23
C THR A 83 -9.08 2.43 3.05
N ILE A 84 -8.90 3.57 2.40
CA ILE A 84 -8.58 4.84 3.05
C ILE A 84 -9.60 5.90 2.64
N ASN A 85 -10.27 6.49 3.65
CA ASN A 85 -11.21 7.60 3.48
C ASN A 85 -12.33 7.29 2.46
N SER A 86 -12.98 6.14 2.60
CA SER A 86 -14.05 5.71 1.69
C SER A 86 -15.23 6.69 1.69
N SER A 87 -15.49 7.35 2.83
CA SER A 87 -16.48 8.40 2.95
C SER A 87 -16.13 9.66 2.15
N GLY A 88 -14.84 9.92 1.91
CA GLY A 88 -14.35 11.14 1.27
C GLY A 88 -14.51 12.39 2.14
N THR A 89 -14.63 12.25 3.46
CA THR A 89 -14.85 13.37 4.40
C THR A 89 -13.60 13.75 5.19
N HIS A 90 -12.53 12.98 5.06
CA HIS A 90 -11.29 13.19 5.79
C HIS A 90 -10.15 13.73 4.90
N THR A 91 -9.24 14.45 5.51
CA THR A 91 -8.02 14.91 4.86
C THR A 91 -7.00 13.76 4.82
N VAL A 92 -6.42 13.48 3.65
CA VAL A 92 -5.38 12.46 3.47
C VAL A 92 -4.12 13.10 2.94
N GLN A 93 -3.05 13.07 3.73
CA GLN A 93 -1.74 13.61 3.38
C GLN A 93 -0.71 12.49 3.39
N ARG A 94 -0.16 12.16 2.22
CA ARG A 94 0.67 10.98 2.08
C ARG A 94 1.91 11.21 1.24
N ASN A 95 3.07 10.82 1.81
CA ASN A 95 4.34 10.72 1.11
C ASN A 95 4.82 9.26 1.10
N GLY A 96 5.15 8.76 -0.08
CA GLY A 96 5.62 7.40 -0.30
C GLY A 96 4.77 6.63 -1.32
N ASN A 97 5.28 5.49 -1.74
CA ASN A 97 4.68 4.69 -2.79
C ASN A 97 3.56 3.78 -2.27
N VAL A 98 2.67 3.38 -3.17
CA VAL A 98 1.83 2.18 -3.02
C VAL A 98 2.54 1.04 -3.72
N ASN A 99 2.88 -0.01 -3.00
CA ASN A 99 3.61 -1.15 -3.52
C ASN A 99 2.78 -2.44 -3.43
N PHE A 100 2.42 -2.98 -4.57
CA PHE A 100 1.87 -4.32 -4.71
C PHE A 100 3.03 -5.31 -4.75
N ASN A 101 3.23 -6.04 -3.67
CA ASN A 101 4.35 -6.97 -3.55
C ASN A 101 3.89 -8.41 -3.83
N TYR A 102 4.40 -8.96 -4.91
CA TYR A 102 4.17 -10.36 -5.27
C TYR A 102 5.29 -11.25 -4.77
N ASP A 103 4.95 -12.28 -4.01
CA ASP A 103 5.81 -13.45 -3.95
C ASP A 103 5.62 -14.23 -5.24
N GLY A 104 6.73 -14.58 -5.88
CA GLY A 104 6.72 -15.40 -7.07
C GLY A 104 5.83 -16.63 -6.88
N PRO A 105 5.27 -17.18 -7.96
CA PRO A 105 4.24 -18.21 -7.91
C PRO A 105 4.78 -19.53 -7.36
N THR A 106 4.75 -19.68 -6.04
CA THR A 106 4.99 -20.98 -5.40
C THR A 106 3.75 -21.85 -5.34
N SER A 107 2.59 -21.31 -5.65
CA SER A 107 1.33 -22.07 -5.75
C SER A 107 0.37 -21.31 -6.64
N GLY A 108 -0.26 -21.98 -7.57
CA GLY A 108 -1.15 -21.45 -8.61
C GLY A 108 -2.41 -20.69 -8.13
N THR A 109 -2.33 -20.02 -7.00
CA THR A 109 -3.41 -19.19 -6.45
C THR A 109 -3.17 -17.76 -6.93
N LYS A 110 -4.14 -17.21 -7.65
CA LYS A 110 -4.21 -15.79 -7.93
C LYS A 110 -4.27 -15.03 -6.62
N VAL A 111 -3.52 -13.97 -6.54
CA VAL A 111 -3.43 -13.12 -5.37
C VAL A 111 -4.08 -11.81 -5.72
N ASP A 112 -5.20 -11.51 -5.08
CA ASP A 112 -6.03 -10.35 -5.34
C ASP A 112 -5.83 -9.35 -4.20
N ALA A 113 -5.11 -8.25 -4.47
CA ALA A 113 -4.92 -7.22 -3.47
C ALA A 113 -5.59 -5.93 -3.94
N ASP A 114 -6.52 -5.42 -3.15
CA ASP A 114 -7.26 -4.20 -3.46
C ASP A 114 -6.80 -3.03 -2.60
N VAL A 115 -6.59 -1.89 -3.25
CA VAL A 115 -6.30 -0.62 -2.58
C VAL A 115 -7.24 0.46 -3.07
N ASP A 116 -8.12 0.92 -2.18
CA ASP A 116 -9.04 2.02 -2.45
C ASP A 116 -8.66 3.25 -1.63
N ILE A 117 -8.41 4.36 -2.31
CA ILE A 117 -8.02 5.62 -1.67
C ILE A 117 -8.85 6.77 -2.22
N THR A 118 -9.46 7.54 -1.32
CA THR A 118 -10.10 8.81 -1.67
C THR A 118 -9.30 9.98 -1.10
N LEU A 119 -8.81 10.84 -1.99
CA LEU A 119 -8.26 12.14 -1.68
C LEU A 119 -9.36 13.19 -1.91
N SER A 120 -9.73 13.92 -0.89
CA SER A 120 -10.81 14.92 -0.94
C SER A 120 -10.39 16.19 -0.21
N GLY A 121 -10.68 17.33 -0.82
CA GLY A 121 -10.34 18.64 -0.29
C GLY A 121 -8.93 19.12 -0.64
N ALA A 122 -8.73 20.43 -0.69
CA ALA A 122 -7.49 21.08 -1.15
C ALA A 122 -6.26 20.73 -0.31
N ASP A 123 -6.48 20.30 0.95
CA ASP A 123 -5.39 19.91 1.85
C ASP A 123 -4.99 18.42 1.70
N SER A 124 -5.74 17.65 0.92
CA SER A 124 -5.42 16.25 0.65
C SER A 124 -4.44 16.12 -0.50
N TYR A 125 -3.40 15.31 -0.28
CA TYR A 125 -2.42 15.05 -1.34
C TYR A 125 -1.77 13.66 -1.23
N TRP A 126 -1.29 13.17 -2.36
CA TRP A 126 -0.38 12.05 -2.45
C TRP A 126 0.84 12.39 -3.29
N ASN A 127 2.04 12.27 -2.71
CA ASN A 127 3.33 12.35 -3.39
C ASN A 127 3.94 10.95 -3.46
N GLY A 128 3.90 10.31 -4.60
CA GLY A 128 4.37 8.94 -4.76
C GLY A 128 3.82 8.25 -6.00
N ASN A 129 4.20 7.01 -6.19
CA ASN A 129 3.83 6.19 -7.32
C ASN A 129 3.18 4.88 -6.90
N THR A 130 2.49 4.25 -7.83
CA THR A 130 2.09 2.85 -7.73
C THR A 130 3.20 1.97 -8.29
N LEU A 131 3.67 1.03 -7.51
CA LEU A 131 4.75 0.10 -7.85
C LEU A 131 4.22 -1.33 -7.80
N ILE A 132 4.73 -2.16 -8.70
CA ILE A 132 4.60 -3.61 -8.59
C ILE A 132 6.00 -4.16 -8.37
N SER A 133 6.22 -4.83 -7.26
CA SER A 133 7.46 -5.52 -6.98
C SER A 133 7.21 -7.02 -6.83
N TRP A 134 8.17 -7.83 -7.30
CA TRP A 134 8.11 -9.28 -7.14
C TRP A 134 9.47 -9.85 -6.76
N ASN A 135 9.43 -10.93 -5.99
CA ASN A 135 10.60 -11.72 -5.69
C ASN A 135 10.73 -12.82 -6.75
N GLY A 136 11.74 -12.70 -7.60
CA GLY A 136 12.02 -13.66 -8.68
C GLY A 136 11.43 -13.26 -10.04
N THR A 137 11.74 -14.03 -11.06
CA THR A 137 11.19 -13.84 -12.40
C THR A 137 9.86 -14.55 -12.49
N PRO A 138 8.75 -13.87 -12.81
CA PRO A 138 7.47 -14.56 -12.99
C PRO A 138 7.61 -15.56 -14.12
N SER A 139 7.42 -16.83 -13.80
CA SER A 139 7.47 -17.90 -14.79
C SER A 139 6.30 -17.88 -15.76
N ASP A 140 5.24 -17.18 -15.40
CA ASP A 140 4.03 -17.05 -16.19
C ASP A 140 3.39 -15.66 -15.96
N PRO A 141 3.57 -14.71 -16.89
CA PRO A 141 2.97 -13.38 -16.79
C PRO A 141 1.44 -13.38 -16.75
N SER A 142 0.77 -14.44 -17.23
CA SER A 142 -0.69 -14.53 -17.19
C SER A 142 -1.24 -14.81 -15.79
N LYS A 143 -0.38 -15.19 -14.86
CA LYS A 143 -0.69 -15.36 -13.43
C LYS A 143 -0.38 -14.13 -12.59
N LEU A 144 0.22 -13.10 -13.20
CA LEU A 144 0.30 -11.78 -12.62
C LEU A 144 -1.09 -11.17 -12.68
N ASP A 145 -1.71 -11.15 -11.66
CA ASP A 145 -2.88 -10.88 -11.13
C ASP A 145 -3.67 -9.60 -11.35
N VAL A 146 -4.81 -9.66 -10.87
CA VAL A 146 -5.95 -8.76 -10.84
C VAL A 146 -5.93 -7.78 -9.64
N SER A 147 -4.78 -7.52 -9.02
CA SER A 147 -4.69 -6.49 -7.98
C SER A 147 -5.11 -5.15 -8.52
N GLU A 148 -6.07 -4.54 -7.87
CA GLU A 148 -6.66 -3.29 -8.32
C GLU A 148 -6.30 -2.15 -7.38
N MET A 149 -6.06 -0.99 -7.98
CA MET A 149 -5.98 0.26 -7.24
C MET A 149 -7.01 1.24 -7.77
N THR A 150 -7.91 1.64 -6.91
CA THR A 150 -8.80 2.77 -7.16
C THR A 150 -8.29 4.00 -6.43
N LEU A 151 -8.01 5.06 -7.19
CA LEU A 151 -7.66 6.37 -6.65
C LEU A 151 -8.72 7.39 -7.07
N THR A 152 -9.48 7.88 -6.11
CA THR A 152 -10.40 9.00 -6.30
C THR A 152 -9.74 10.29 -5.85
N VAL A 153 -9.64 11.27 -6.75
CA VAL A 153 -9.09 12.61 -6.45
C VAL A 153 -10.17 13.64 -6.74
N LYS A 154 -10.61 14.36 -5.73
CA LYS A 154 -11.72 15.32 -5.84
C LYS A 154 -11.54 16.54 -4.95
N ASP A 155 -12.37 17.56 -5.19
CA ASP A 155 -12.51 18.75 -4.33
C ASP A 155 -11.19 19.52 -4.11
N GLY A 156 -10.33 19.58 -5.14
CA GLY A 156 -9.04 20.28 -5.08
C GLY A 156 -7.87 19.47 -4.52
N ALA A 157 -8.06 18.20 -4.19
CA ALA A 157 -6.97 17.31 -3.80
C ALA A 157 -5.97 17.10 -4.95
N THR A 158 -4.76 16.69 -4.63
CA THR A 158 -3.69 16.52 -5.63
C THR A 158 -2.98 15.18 -5.52
N TRP A 159 -2.58 14.64 -6.68
CA TRP A 159 -1.63 13.54 -6.78
C TRP A 159 -0.43 13.98 -7.60
N THR A 160 0.75 13.81 -7.04
CA THR A 160 2.03 14.16 -7.68
C THR A 160 2.90 12.91 -7.77
N PRO A 161 3.06 12.33 -8.97
CA PRO A 161 4.01 11.25 -9.18
C PRO A 161 5.44 11.73 -8.89
N THR A 162 6.21 10.92 -8.16
CA THR A 162 7.61 11.21 -7.87
C THR A 162 8.54 10.57 -8.92
N ALA A 163 9.75 11.11 -9.07
CA ALA A 163 10.73 10.50 -9.96
C ALA A 163 11.09 9.09 -9.50
N ILE A 164 11.17 8.16 -10.44
CA ILE A 164 11.45 6.76 -10.19
C ILE A 164 12.89 6.49 -10.59
N SER A 165 13.69 5.94 -9.67
CA SER A 165 14.99 5.38 -10.04
C SER A 165 14.78 3.98 -10.61
N ASN A 166 15.22 3.75 -11.85
CA ASN A 166 15.15 2.46 -12.51
C ASN A 166 16.02 1.44 -11.78
N SER A 167 15.41 0.60 -10.95
CA SER A 167 15.97 -0.70 -10.62
C SER A 167 15.19 -1.76 -11.42
N ASP A 168 15.87 -2.70 -12.05
CA ASP A 168 15.35 -3.65 -13.03
C ASP A 168 14.24 -4.61 -12.52
N SER A 169 13.85 -4.50 -11.27
CA SER A 169 12.87 -5.38 -10.62
C SER A 169 11.49 -4.75 -10.38
N GLN A 170 11.25 -3.52 -10.83
CA GLN A 170 9.99 -2.82 -10.58
C GLN A 170 9.31 -2.44 -11.89
N LYS A 171 8.11 -2.96 -12.12
CA LYS A 171 7.24 -2.50 -13.20
C LYS A 171 6.15 -1.61 -12.64
N TYR A 172 5.85 -0.57 -13.38
CA TYR A 172 4.86 0.44 -12.99
C TYR A 172 3.53 0.12 -13.65
N THR A 173 2.45 0.17 -12.88
CA THR A 173 1.10 0.23 -13.45
C THR A 173 0.74 1.68 -13.66
N ALA A 174 0.35 2.04 -14.88
CA ALA A 174 -0.37 3.29 -15.09
C ALA A 174 -1.74 3.16 -14.43
N LEU A 175 -2.10 4.15 -13.61
CA LEU A 175 -3.48 4.27 -13.17
C LEU A 175 -4.34 4.54 -14.42
N ASN A 176 -5.28 3.66 -14.70
CA ASN A 176 -6.29 3.93 -15.71
C ASN A 176 -7.20 5.05 -15.17
N LYS A 177 -7.31 6.13 -15.93
CA LYS A 177 -8.23 7.23 -15.63
C LYS A 177 -9.66 6.80 -15.86
#